data_46e0c5571e496926e1b6b671cb20cd26
#
_entry.id   46e0c5571e496926e1b6b671cb20cd26
#
_cell.length_a   1.000
_cell.length_b   1.000
_cell.length_c   1.000
_cell.angle_alpha   90.00
_cell.angle_beta   90.00
_cell.angle_gamma   90.00
#
_symmetry.space_group_name_H-M   'P 1'
#
loop_
_entity.id
_entity.type
_entity.pdbx_description
1 polymer ?
#
loop_
_entity_poly.entity_id
_entity_poly.type
_entity_poly.pdbx_seq_one_letter_code
_entity_poly.pdbx_strand_id
1 'polypeptide(L)'
;MKYRPVYVDGTTTGEEILVLSGTRDLGGGYNVVSAFQTADGRRIMVDRGFIPQDDRKKPRPPVALTVAGNLHWPDEKGSATPEPDLKAGIWFAREVPRMAAHLGTEPVLIVAAAVRGDAQGVMPMPLDITEIPNNHLSYAIQWFSFAAICLGMTIALVWRIRRPITRGD
;
A
#
# COMPACT_ATOMS: atom_id res chain seq x y z
N MET A 1 16.97 8.14 6.06
CA MET A 1 17.44 6.86 5.48
C MET A 1 16.27 5.90 5.28
N LYS A 2 15.36 6.22 4.34
CA LYS A 2 14.23 5.33 3.97
C LYS A 2 14.77 4.16 3.13
N TYR A 3 14.16 2.97 3.28
CA TYR A 3 14.45 1.75 2.48
C TYR A 3 15.81 1.08 2.69
N ARG A 4 16.45 1.27 3.84
CA ARG A 4 17.67 0.51 4.15
C ARG A 4 17.31 -0.94 4.46
N PRO A 5 17.96 -1.94 3.80
CA PRO A 5 17.74 -3.34 4.12
C PRO A 5 18.30 -3.65 5.52
N VAL A 6 17.54 -4.42 6.27
CA VAL A 6 17.87 -4.85 7.63
C VAL A 6 17.48 -6.30 7.84
N TYR A 7 18.23 -6.95 8.74
CA TYR A 7 17.93 -8.29 9.24
C TYR A 7 17.77 -8.17 10.75
N VAL A 8 16.73 -8.80 11.29
CA VAL A 8 16.47 -8.79 12.73
C VAL A 8 15.94 -10.13 13.18
N ASP A 9 16.50 -10.64 14.27
CA ASP A 9 16.03 -11.82 14.99
C ASP A 9 15.31 -11.40 16.25
N GLY A 10 14.24 -12.09 16.60
CA GLY A 10 13.47 -11.79 17.80
C GLY A 10 12.15 -12.53 17.87
N THR A 11 11.24 -12.02 18.68
CA THR A 11 9.94 -12.65 18.96
C THR A 11 8.82 -11.62 18.87
N THR A 12 7.71 -11.97 18.23
CA THR A 12 6.49 -11.16 18.31
C THR A 12 5.93 -11.22 19.72
N THR A 13 5.30 -10.14 20.21
CA THR A 13 4.74 -10.13 21.55
C THR A 13 3.29 -10.61 21.63
N GLY A 14 2.66 -10.87 20.47
CA GLY A 14 1.23 -11.16 20.35
C GLY A 14 0.36 -9.90 20.27
N GLU A 15 0.94 -8.72 20.50
CA GLU A 15 0.26 -7.44 20.28
C GLU A 15 0.45 -7.01 18.83
N GLU A 16 -0.64 -6.64 18.20
CA GLU A 16 -0.63 -6.28 16.78
C GLU A 16 -1.67 -5.22 16.42
N ILE A 17 -1.42 -4.56 15.33
CA ILE A 17 -2.31 -3.62 14.66
C ILE A 17 -2.63 -4.18 13.28
N LEU A 18 -3.90 -4.09 12.90
CA LEU A 18 -4.36 -4.44 11.56
C LEU A 18 -4.57 -3.16 10.76
N VAL A 19 -3.77 -2.94 9.73
CA VAL A 19 -3.91 -1.81 8.83
C VAL A 19 -4.72 -2.25 7.61
N LEU A 20 -5.85 -1.59 7.37
CA LEU A 20 -6.70 -1.90 6.21
C LEU A 20 -5.89 -1.82 4.92
N SER A 21 -5.92 -2.89 4.15
CA SER A 21 -5.15 -3.02 2.92
C SER A 21 -5.96 -3.80 1.88
N GLY A 22 -5.54 -3.70 0.64
CA GLY A 22 -6.11 -4.49 -0.46
C GLY A 22 -5.18 -4.51 -1.64
N THR A 23 -5.14 -5.66 -2.31
CA THR A 23 -4.41 -5.83 -3.56
C THR A 23 -5.36 -6.33 -4.63
N ARG A 24 -5.02 -6.11 -5.90
CA ARG A 24 -5.85 -6.57 -7.03
C ARG A 24 -6.00 -8.10 -7.03
N ASP A 25 -4.94 -8.79 -6.64
CA ASP A 25 -4.88 -10.25 -6.74
C ASP A 25 -5.46 -10.96 -5.50
N LEU A 26 -5.31 -10.36 -4.31
CA LEU A 26 -5.70 -10.96 -3.04
C LEU A 26 -7.01 -10.39 -2.48
N GLY A 27 -7.56 -9.33 -3.10
CA GLY A 27 -8.76 -8.67 -2.61
C GLY A 27 -8.53 -7.80 -1.37
N GLY A 28 -9.59 -7.58 -0.60
CA GLY A 28 -9.54 -6.81 0.65
C GLY A 28 -9.01 -7.64 1.82
N GLY A 29 -8.25 -6.99 2.70
CA GLY A 29 -7.66 -7.60 3.88
C GLY A 29 -6.92 -6.60 4.74
N TYR A 30 -5.92 -7.05 5.46
CA TYR A 30 -5.17 -6.24 6.40
C TYR A 30 -3.67 -6.53 6.33
N ASN A 31 -2.86 -5.50 6.49
CA ASN A 31 -1.46 -5.69 6.85
C ASN A 31 -1.34 -5.83 8.37
N VAL A 32 -0.56 -6.82 8.79
CA VAL A 32 -0.33 -7.13 10.21
C VAL A 32 0.95 -6.46 10.67
N VAL A 33 0.82 -5.45 11.51
CA VAL A 33 1.94 -4.78 12.17
C VAL A 33 2.03 -5.28 13.60
N SER A 34 3.03 -6.09 13.89
CA SER A 34 3.25 -6.69 15.21
C SER A 34 4.29 -5.94 16.02
N ALA A 35 4.07 -5.84 17.32
CA ALA A 35 5.14 -5.48 18.25
C ALA A 35 6.16 -6.64 18.31
N PHE A 36 7.43 -6.30 18.17
CA PHE A 36 8.53 -7.26 18.01
C PHE A 36 9.66 -6.94 18.98
N GLN A 37 9.99 -7.92 19.81
CA GLN A 37 11.11 -7.86 20.73
C GLN A 37 12.33 -8.44 20.03
N THR A 38 13.31 -7.60 19.74
CA THR A 38 14.56 -8.02 19.10
C THR A 38 15.48 -8.75 20.06
N ALA A 39 16.42 -9.53 19.54
CA ALA A 39 17.39 -10.28 20.34
C ALA A 39 18.31 -9.37 21.19
N ASP A 40 18.54 -8.12 20.76
CA ASP A 40 19.30 -7.10 21.49
C ASP A 40 18.47 -6.31 22.52
N GLY A 41 17.21 -6.70 22.74
CA GLY A 41 16.35 -6.16 23.78
C GLY A 41 15.53 -4.93 23.36
N ARG A 42 15.56 -4.51 22.11
CA ARG A 42 14.75 -3.42 21.59
C ARG A 42 13.34 -3.88 21.29
N ARG A 43 12.37 -2.99 21.44
CA ARG A 43 10.98 -3.24 21.07
C ARG A 43 10.60 -2.34 19.90
N ILE A 44 10.39 -2.92 18.74
CA ILE A 44 10.14 -2.25 17.45
C ILE A 44 8.83 -2.75 16.82
N MET A 45 8.42 -2.17 15.72
CA MET A 45 7.30 -2.63 14.91
C MET A 45 7.80 -3.37 13.67
N VAL A 46 7.12 -4.48 13.34
CA VAL A 46 7.35 -5.23 12.11
C VAL A 46 6.03 -5.38 11.36
N ASP A 47 5.94 -4.79 10.17
CA ASP A 47 4.88 -5.08 9.20
C ASP A 47 5.21 -6.44 8.57
N ARG A 48 4.51 -7.47 9.04
CA ARG A 48 4.75 -8.86 8.64
C ARG A 48 4.16 -9.17 7.26
N GLY A 49 3.25 -8.32 6.77
CA GLY A 49 2.59 -8.49 5.50
C GLY A 49 1.07 -8.65 5.62
N PHE A 50 0.47 -9.23 4.61
CA PHE A 50 -0.97 -9.28 4.37
C PHE A 50 -1.65 -10.52 4.93
N ILE A 51 -2.90 -10.34 5.39
CA ILE A 51 -3.86 -11.40 5.67
C ILE A 51 -5.20 -11.08 4.98
N PRO A 52 -5.92 -12.10 4.49
CA PRO A 52 -7.29 -11.94 4.02
C PRO A 52 -8.24 -11.48 5.13
N GLN A 53 -9.36 -10.86 4.76
CA GLN A 53 -10.35 -10.36 5.72
C GLN A 53 -10.89 -11.46 6.65
N ASP A 54 -11.03 -12.67 6.16
CA ASP A 54 -11.54 -13.82 6.95
C ASP A 54 -10.57 -14.24 8.05
N ASP A 55 -9.28 -13.97 7.89
CA ASP A 55 -8.21 -14.31 8.82
C ASP A 55 -8.01 -13.26 9.92
N ARG A 56 -8.80 -12.19 9.91
CA ARG A 56 -8.70 -11.10 10.88
C ARG A 56 -8.76 -11.55 12.34
N LYS A 57 -9.62 -12.52 12.64
CA LYS A 57 -9.87 -12.99 14.02
C LYS A 57 -9.01 -14.19 14.41
N LYS A 58 -8.15 -14.69 13.52
CA LYS A 58 -7.26 -15.81 13.87
C LYS A 58 -6.24 -15.34 14.91
N PRO A 59 -6.08 -16.10 16.01
CA PRO A 59 -5.10 -15.75 17.03
C PRO A 59 -3.68 -15.92 16.47
N ARG A 60 -2.82 -14.96 16.75
CA ARG A 60 -1.39 -14.97 16.40
C ARG A 60 -0.56 -14.82 17.67
N PRO A 61 -0.34 -15.93 18.40
CA PRO A 61 0.44 -15.91 19.64
C PRO A 61 1.89 -15.48 19.39
N PRO A 62 2.65 -15.13 20.44
CA PRO A 62 4.06 -14.83 20.32
C PRO A 62 4.83 -15.95 19.59
N VAL A 63 5.67 -15.57 18.63
CA VAL A 63 6.46 -16.51 17.83
C VAL A 63 7.84 -15.92 17.52
N ALA A 64 8.86 -16.78 17.59
CA ALA A 64 10.22 -16.40 17.20
C ALA A 64 10.35 -16.36 15.68
N LEU A 65 10.89 -15.26 15.16
CA LEU A 65 11.04 -15.01 13.72
C LEU A 65 12.40 -14.37 13.43
N THR A 66 12.95 -14.73 12.25
CA THR A 66 13.98 -13.93 11.58
C THR A 66 13.32 -13.12 10.47
N VAL A 67 13.46 -11.83 10.50
CA VAL A 67 12.85 -10.92 9.54
C VAL A 67 13.92 -10.24 8.70
N ALA A 68 13.84 -10.42 7.38
CA ALA A 68 14.57 -9.63 6.40
C ALA A 68 13.61 -8.60 5.80
N GLY A 69 13.96 -7.33 5.82
CA GLY A 69 13.06 -6.28 5.35
C GLY A 69 13.73 -4.93 5.19
N ASN A 70 12.93 -3.92 5.03
CA ASN A 70 13.41 -2.56 4.85
C ASN A 70 12.84 -1.64 5.93
N LEU A 71 13.70 -0.74 6.45
CA LEU A 71 13.26 0.35 7.29
C LEU A 71 12.36 1.27 6.50
N HIS A 72 11.17 1.54 7.04
CA HIS A 72 10.19 2.40 6.40
C HIS A 72 9.53 3.35 7.40
N TRP A 73 9.34 4.61 6.99
CA TRP A 73 8.61 5.63 7.74
C TRP A 73 7.53 6.19 6.83
N PRO A 74 6.42 5.46 6.68
CA PRO A 74 5.29 5.93 5.90
C PRO A 74 4.63 7.13 6.59
N ASP A 75 4.15 8.05 5.78
CA ASP A 75 3.25 9.13 6.17
C ASP A 75 2.03 9.03 5.25
N GLU A 76 1.14 8.13 5.60
CA GLU A 76 -0.02 7.77 4.75
C GLU A 76 -1.28 8.51 5.18
N LYS A 77 -1.24 9.26 6.30
CA LYS A 77 -2.41 10.00 6.78
C LYS A 77 -2.68 11.20 5.87
N GLY A 78 -3.81 11.15 5.17
CA GLY A 78 -4.37 12.28 4.44
C GLY A 78 -5.50 12.96 5.21
N SER A 79 -5.96 14.11 4.72
CA SER A 79 -7.08 14.86 5.33
C SER A 79 -8.40 14.09 5.36
N ALA A 80 -8.57 13.11 4.49
CA ALA A 80 -9.75 12.24 4.40
C ALA A 80 -9.57 10.87 5.07
N THR A 81 -8.41 10.60 5.70
CA THR A 81 -8.15 9.32 6.37
C THR A 81 -8.96 9.25 7.66
N PRO A 82 -9.82 8.21 7.84
CA PRO A 82 -10.57 8.04 9.07
C PRO A 82 -9.66 7.82 10.29
N GLU A 83 -10.16 8.16 11.47
CA GLU A 83 -9.46 7.82 12.71
C GLU A 83 -9.49 6.30 12.95
N PRO A 84 -8.42 5.73 13.54
CA PRO A 84 -8.35 4.31 13.81
C PRO A 84 -9.42 3.84 14.80
N ASP A 85 -9.99 2.69 14.53
CA ASP A 85 -10.84 1.98 15.49
C ASP A 85 -9.97 1.19 16.47
N LEU A 86 -9.60 1.84 17.57
CA LEU A 86 -8.72 1.24 18.59
C LEU A 86 -9.38 0.05 19.29
N LYS A 87 -10.73 -0.02 19.38
CA LYS A 87 -11.44 -1.14 19.96
C LYS A 87 -11.38 -2.38 19.09
N ALA A 88 -11.47 -2.19 17.80
CA ALA A 88 -11.36 -3.27 16.82
C ALA A 88 -9.92 -3.57 16.41
N GLY A 89 -8.94 -2.75 16.82
CA GLY A 89 -7.54 -2.84 16.41
C GLY A 89 -7.31 -2.54 14.93
N ILE A 90 -8.21 -1.77 14.28
CA ILE A 90 -8.15 -1.47 12.85
C ILE A 90 -7.66 -0.05 12.63
N TRP A 91 -6.67 0.06 11.76
CA TRP A 91 -6.10 1.31 11.29
C TRP A 91 -6.32 1.48 9.79
N PHE A 92 -6.42 2.72 9.33
CA PHE A 92 -6.68 3.04 7.93
C PHE A 92 -5.46 3.62 7.21
N ALA A 93 -4.39 3.90 7.99
CA ALA A 93 -3.11 4.38 7.48
C ALA A 93 -2.00 3.99 8.45
N ARG A 94 -0.77 3.90 7.96
CA ARG A 94 0.41 3.65 8.78
C ARG A 94 0.95 4.98 9.30
N GLU A 95 0.68 5.26 10.57
CA GLU A 95 1.17 6.42 11.32
C GLU A 95 2.20 5.93 12.35
N VAL A 96 3.47 5.84 11.96
CA VAL A 96 4.53 5.21 12.77
C VAL A 96 4.59 5.73 14.22
N PRO A 97 4.58 7.04 14.51
CA PRO A 97 4.64 7.53 15.88
C PRO A 97 3.44 7.12 16.73
N ARG A 98 2.24 7.15 16.13
CA ARG A 98 0.99 6.83 16.83
C ARG A 98 0.84 5.33 17.07
N MET A 99 1.22 4.52 16.09
CA MET A 99 1.25 3.06 16.20
C MET A 99 2.27 2.62 17.26
N ALA A 100 3.45 3.23 17.29
CA ALA A 100 4.48 2.97 18.27
C ALA A 100 4.00 3.29 19.70
N ALA A 101 3.33 4.41 19.89
CA ALA A 101 2.73 4.78 21.18
C ALA A 101 1.67 3.76 21.61
N HIS A 102 0.85 3.26 20.66
CA HIS A 102 -0.19 2.27 20.96
C HIS A 102 0.37 0.90 21.33
N LEU A 103 1.42 0.44 20.63
CA LEU A 103 2.08 -0.85 20.87
C LEU A 103 3.19 -0.79 21.94
N GLY A 104 3.49 0.40 22.50
CA GLY A 104 4.61 0.58 23.44
C GLY A 104 5.96 0.21 22.84
N THR A 105 6.21 0.59 21.60
CA THR A 105 7.43 0.31 20.83
C THR A 105 8.21 1.59 20.52
N GLU A 106 9.45 1.44 20.10
CA GLU A 106 10.17 2.52 19.44
C GLU A 106 9.48 2.89 18.09
N PRO A 107 9.57 4.15 17.63
CA PRO A 107 8.96 4.59 16.37
C PRO A 107 9.81 4.12 15.17
N VAL A 108 10.07 2.81 15.11
CA VAL A 108 10.82 2.13 14.07
C VAL A 108 9.92 1.05 13.47
N LEU A 109 9.71 1.13 12.16
CA LEU A 109 8.94 0.14 11.39
C LEU A 109 9.84 -0.55 10.37
N ILE A 110 9.85 -1.88 10.43
CA ILE A 110 10.46 -2.74 9.41
C ILE A 110 9.33 -3.35 8.59
N VAL A 111 9.35 -3.17 7.28
CA VAL A 111 8.46 -3.88 6.36
C VAL A 111 9.16 -5.15 5.91
N ALA A 112 8.57 -6.30 6.25
CA ALA A 112 9.15 -7.60 5.95
C ALA A 112 9.08 -7.91 4.45
N ALA A 113 10.21 -8.20 3.86
CA ALA A 113 10.32 -8.78 2.51
C ALA A 113 10.34 -10.31 2.57
N ALA A 114 10.92 -10.87 3.62
CA ALA A 114 10.93 -12.30 3.89
C ALA A 114 10.93 -12.55 5.41
N VAL A 115 10.28 -13.62 5.80
CA VAL A 115 10.18 -14.07 7.19
C VAL A 115 10.58 -15.55 7.26
N ARG A 116 11.45 -15.90 8.20
CA ARG A 116 11.75 -17.29 8.56
C ARG A 116 11.14 -17.58 9.92
N GLY A 117 10.50 -18.73 10.05
CA GLY A 117 9.74 -19.16 11.23
C GLY A 117 8.28 -19.41 10.87
N ASP A 118 7.42 -19.55 11.88
CA ASP A 118 5.99 -19.72 11.65
C ASP A 118 5.35 -18.37 11.28
N ALA A 119 4.98 -18.22 10.02
CA ALA A 119 4.34 -17.01 9.51
C ALA A 119 2.90 -16.82 10.02
N GLN A 120 2.28 -17.84 10.62
CA GLN A 120 0.90 -17.79 11.16
C GLN A 120 -0.14 -17.31 10.13
N GLY A 121 0.03 -17.68 8.86
CA GLY A 121 -0.86 -17.29 7.77
C GLY A 121 -0.65 -15.86 7.25
N VAL A 122 0.35 -15.14 7.74
CA VAL A 122 0.69 -13.81 7.24
C VAL A 122 1.61 -13.93 6.02
N MET A 123 1.25 -13.29 4.92
CA MET A 123 2.03 -13.29 3.68
C MET A 123 2.90 -12.04 3.61
N PRO A 124 4.23 -12.14 3.68
CA PRO A 124 5.10 -10.99 3.51
C PRO A 124 4.83 -10.27 2.18
N MET A 125 4.70 -8.96 2.25
CA MET A 125 4.53 -8.10 1.07
C MET A 125 5.74 -7.16 0.97
N PRO A 126 6.76 -7.55 0.21
CA PRO A 126 7.91 -6.68 0.00
C PRO A 126 7.46 -5.36 -0.64
N LEU A 127 8.18 -4.29 -0.29
CA LEU A 127 7.98 -3.00 -0.96
C LEU A 127 8.46 -3.14 -2.41
N ASP A 128 7.57 -3.51 -3.30
CA ASP A 128 7.87 -3.65 -4.72
C ASP A 128 7.41 -2.40 -5.47
N ILE A 129 8.35 -1.79 -6.19
CA ILE A 129 8.10 -0.66 -7.08
C ILE A 129 7.67 -1.10 -8.47
N THR A 130 7.72 -2.41 -8.78
CA THR A 130 7.38 -2.95 -10.11
C THR A 130 5.88 -3.00 -10.34
N GLU A 131 5.06 -2.98 -9.27
CA GLU A 131 3.59 -2.95 -9.37
C GLU A 131 3.01 -1.56 -9.67
N ILE A 132 3.84 -0.52 -9.84
CA ILE A 132 3.32 0.79 -10.28
C ILE A 132 2.86 0.64 -11.74
N PRO A 133 1.53 0.70 -12.01
CA PRO A 133 1.03 0.49 -13.35
C PRO A 133 1.60 1.53 -14.30
N ASN A 134 2.44 1.11 -15.22
CA ASN A 134 2.98 1.99 -16.25
C ASN A 134 1.95 2.16 -17.39
N ASN A 135 0.93 2.97 -17.14
CA ASN A 135 -0.14 3.26 -18.09
C ASN A 135 0.18 4.44 -19.03
N HIS A 136 1.42 4.92 -19.06
CA HIS A 136 1.81 6.10 -19.84
C HIS A 136 1.49 5.95 -21.33
N LEU A 137 1.70 4.77 -21.90
CA LEU A 137 1.39 4.51 -23.32
C LEU A 137 -0.13 4.59 -23.57
N SER A 138 -0.94 4.01 -22.69
CA SER A 138 -2.40 4.04 -22.78
C SER A 138 -2.93 5.48 -22.73
N TYR A 139 -2.42 6.29 -21.80
CA TYR A 139 -2.76 7.70 -21.71
C TYR A 139 -2.31 8.49 -22.95
N ALA A 140 -1.11 8.23 -23.45
CA ALA A 140 -0.62 8.87 -24.67
C ALA A 140 -1.54 8.57 -25.87
N ILE A 141 -1.88 7.31 -26.10
CA ILE A 141 -2.80 6.90 -27.16
C ILE A 141 -4.16 7.60 -27.03
N GLN A 142 -4.70 7.67 -25.81
CA GLN A 142 -5.97 8.34 -25.53
C GLN A 142 -5.92 9.81 -25.89
N TRP A 143 -4.89 10.54 -25.46
CA TRP A 143 -4.75 11.97 -25.76
C TRP A 143 -4.52 12.26 -27.24
N PHE A 144 -3.69 11.46 -27.93
CA PHE A 144 -3.51 11.59 -29.36
C PHE A 144 -4.78 11.28 -30.16
N SER A 145 -5.58 10.31 -29.71
CA SER A 145 -6.88 10.01 -30.34
C SER A 145 -7.85 11.19 -30.20
N PHE A 146 -7.94 11.82 -29.02
CA PHE A 146 -8.75 13.02 -28.86
C PHE A 146 -8.27 14.17 -29.73
N ALA A 147 -6.97 14.39 -29.82
CA ALA A 147 -6.41 15.44 -30.69
C ALA A 147 -6.75 15.20 -32.17
N ALA A 148 -6.65 13.96 -32.65
CA ALA A 148 -7.01 13.59 -34.02
C ALA A 148 -8.50 13.81 -34.31
N ILE A 149 -9.38 13.44 -33.37
CA ILE A 149 -10.83 13.68 -33.49
C ILE A 149 -11.13 15.18 -33.57
N CYS A 150 -10.56 15.98 -32.66
CA CYS A 150 -10.74 17.44 -32.66
C CYS A 150 -10.25 18.06 -33.97
N LEU A 151 -9.09 17.63 -34.47
CA LEU A 151 -8.55 18.11 -35.74
C LEU A 151 -9.49 17.75 -36.91
N GLY A 152 -9.96 16.51 -36.98
CA GLY A 152 -10.90 16.05 -38.01
C GLY A 152 -12.21 16.85 -37.99
N MET A 153 -12.77 17.07 -36.80
CA MET A 153 -13.98 17.89 -36.63
C MET A 153 -13.75 19.35 -37.09
N THR A 154 -12.61 19.91 -36.75
CA THR A 154 -12.26 21.30 -37.15
C THR A 154 -12.12 21.41 -38.66
N ILE A 155 -11.42 20.46 -39.31
CA ILE A 155 -11.27 20.41 -40.76
C ILE A 155 -12.65 20.29 -41.43
N ALA A 156 -13.49 19.36 -40.96
CA ALA A 156 -14.83 19.15 -41.50
C ALA A 156 -15.72 20.44 -41.38
N LEU A 157 -15.64 21.11 -40.23
CA LEU A 157 -16.35 22.34 -39.98
C LEU A 157 -15.90 23.45 -40.93
N VAL A 158 -14.58 23.66 -41.04
CA VAL A 158 -14.01 24.68 -41.96
C VAL A 158 -14.39 24.39 -43.41
N TRP A 159 -14.33 23.11 -43.82
CA TRP A 159 -14.73 22.72 -45.17
C TRP A 159 -16.22 22.95 -45.41
N ARG A 160 -17.10 22.67 -44.45
CA ARG A 160 -18.53 22.94 -44.53
C ARG A 160 -18.83 24.45 -44.68
N ILE A 161 -18.13 25.29 -43.90
CA ILE A 161 -18.30 26.74 -43.95
C ILE A 161 -17.81 27.33 -45.29
N ARG A 162 -16.76 26.77 -45.87
CA ARG A 162 -16.18 27.27 -47.13
C ARG A 162 -16.93 26.76 -48.40
N ARG A 163 -17.85 25.80 -48.27
CA ARG A 163 -18.70 25.43 -49.39
C ARG A 163 -19.67 26.56 -49.71
N PRO A 164 -19.63 27.11 -50.96
CA PRO A 164 -20.59 28.11 -51.37
C PRO A 164 -21.99 27.53 -51.31
N ILE A 165 -22.95 28.24 -50.73
CA ILE A 165 -24.38 27.91 -50.79
C ILE A 165 -24.78 28.16 -52.24
N THR A 166 -24.85 27.12 -53.05
CA THR A 166 -25.48 27.16 -54.38
C THR A 166 -26.97 27.41 -54.11
N ARG A 167 -27.42 28.67 -54.20
CA ARG A 167 -28.86 28.99 -54.31
C ARG A 167 -29.31 28.38 -55.61
N GLY A 168 -30.10 27.36 -55.55
CA GLY A 168 -30.92 26.91 -56.68
C GLY A 168 -31.98 27.95 -56.93
N ASP A 169 -31.93 28.53 -58.12
CA ASP A 169 -33.03 29.22 -58.73
C ASP A 169 -34.15 28.25 -59.10
#